data_2170b0952f29a206f164350b095d3562
#
_entry.id   2170b0952f29a206f164350b095d3562
#
_cell.length_a   1.000
_cell.length_b   1.000
_cell.length_c   1.000
_cell.angle_alpha   90.00
_cell.angle_beta   90.00
_cell.angle_gamma   90.00
#
_symmetry.space_group_name_H-M   'P 1'
#
loop_
_entity.id
_entity.type
_entity.pdbx_description
1 polymer ?
#
loop_
_entity_poly.entity_id
_entity_poly.type
_entity_poly.pdbx_seq_one_letter_code
_entity_poly.pdbx_strand_id
1 'polypeptide(L)'
;KDPKLLNFIDIECFCWSVMPADKTPMINAGMVFSDRHAGGINYPKGGVGVIAEKLVKGIENFKGEIRYRAKVKKIIFKNGKAIGVSLDNGEEFFGKTIVSNATRWDTFGGQGICDPLVEASKTPTSETKWKSRYIPSPSFLSIHLGVNKEAIPSTTHCHHLILDTWEEMEKEQGVTFLSIPTLLDPTLAPSGNHIVHAFTPSSMDFWEGLSNNEYLAKKKEDS
;
A
#
# COMPACT_ATOMS: atom_id res chain seq x y z
N LYS A 1 27.19 6.62 21.30
CA LYS A 1 26.19 5.95 20.43
C LYS A 1 26.88 5.62 19.12
N ASP A 2 26.79 4.40 18.64
CA ASP A 2 27.38 3.96 17.38
C ASP A 2 26.52 4.48 16.21
N PRO A 3 27.03 5.33 15.31
CA PRO A 3 26.23 5.86 14.20
C PRO A 3 25.79 4.77 13.22
N LYS A 4 26.57 3.72 13.01
CA LYS A 4 26.18 2.60 12.13
C LYS A 4 24.98 1.83 12.66
N LEU A 5 24.89 1.66 13.98
CA LEU A 5 23.75 1.03 14.61
C LEU A 5 22.51 1.93 14.52
N LEU A 6 22.64 3.24 14.65
CA LEU A 6 21.53 4.17 14.48
C LEU A 6 21.01 4.14 13.04
N ASN A 7 21.90 4.22 12.06
CA ASN A 7 21.53 4.10 10.64
C ASN A 7 20.81 2.78 10.34
N PHE A 8 21.28 1.66 10.90
CA PHE A 8 20.60 0.38 10.76
C PHE A 8 19.18 0.39 11.36
N ILE A 9 19.01 0.99 12.53
CA ILE A 9 17.70 1.12 13.16
C ILE A 9 16.78 2.03 12.33
N ASP A 10 17.30 3.14 11.81
CA ASP A 10 16.56 4.08 10.98
C ASP A 10 16.03 3.41 9.70
N ILE A 11 16.88 2.71 8.95
CA ILE A 11 16.45 2.03 7.71
C ILE A 11 15.48 0.90 7.98
N GLU A 12 15.62 0.16 9.08
CA GLU A 12 14.68 -0.86 9.49
C GLU A 12 13.31 -0.28 9.84
N CYS A 13 13.27 0.84 10.57
CA CYS A 13 12.03 1.55 10.85
C CYS A 13 11.41 2.12 9.55
N PHE A 14 12.24 2.67 8.67
CA PHE A 14 11.79 3.23 7.40
C PHE A 14 11.16 2.19 6.48
N CYS A 15 11.67 0.96 6.44
CA CYS A 15 11.09 -0.17 5.69
C CYS A 15 9.62 -0.45 6.04
N TRP A 16 9.20 -0.17 7.27
CA TRP A 16 7.89 -0.55 7.78
C TRP A 16 6.93 0.61 8.00
N SER A 17 7.47 1.76 8.37
CA SER A 17 6.68 2.94 8.72
C SER A 17 6.82 4.09 7.73
N VAL A 18 7.79 3.98 6.79
CA VAL A 18 8.20 5.10 5.90
C VAL A 18 8.62 6.33 6.71
N MET A 19 9.16 6.09 7.90
CA MET A 19 9.64 7.11 8.84
C MET A 19 10.91 6.62 9.54
N PRO A 20 11.89 7.50 9.83
CA PRO A 20 13.05 7.15 10.62
C PRO A 20 12.68 6.79 12.06
N ALA A 21 13.62 6.25 12.82
CA ALA A 21 13.37 5.71 14.15
C ALA A 21 12.84 6.74 15.15
N ASP A 22 13.28 8.00 15.03
CA ASP A 22 12.85 9.10 15.92
C ASP A 22 11.38 9.51 15.71
N LYS A 23 10.80 9.22 14.53
CA LYS A 23 9.41 9.47 14.17
C LYS A 23 8.54 8.22 14.25
N THR A 24 9.16 7.03 14.30
CA THR A 24 8.43 5.75 14.34
C THR A 24 7.89 5.48 15.76
N PRO A 25 6.58 5.21 15.94
CA PRO A 25 6.05 4.83 17.23
C PRO A 25 6.74 3.58 17.79
N MET A 26 7.12 3.60 19.07
CA MET A 26 7.84 2.50 19.73
C MET A 26 7.16 1.14 19.56
N ILE A 27 5.83 1.11 19.56
CA ILE A 27 5.08 -0.13 19.35
C ILE A 27 5.34 -0.73 17.96
N ASN A 28 5.45 0.08 16.92
CA ASN A 28 5.74 -0.38 15.57
C ASN A 28 7.18 -0.91 15.48
N ALA A 29 8.15 -0.17 16.00
CA ALA A 29 9.54 -0.61 16.07
C ALA A 29 9.67 -1.93 16.86
N GLY A 30 8.99 -2.04 17.99
CA GLY A 30 8.97 -3.26 18.81
C GLY A 30 8.42 -4.46 18.06
N MET A 31 7.34 -4.30 17.30
CA MET A 31 6.77 -5.36 16.46
C MET A 31 7.77 -5.84 15.40
N VAL A 32 8.39 -4.91 14.67
CA VAL A 32 9.36 -5.24 13.60
C VAL A 32 10.51 -6.08 14.13
N PHE A 33 11.16 -5.63 15.20
CA PHE A 33 12.31 -6.33 15.76
C PHE A 33 11.93 -7.64 16.47
N SER A 34 10.76 -7.68 17.13
CA SER A 34 10.28 -8.87 17.84
C SER A 34 9.86 -9.99 16.90
N ASP A 35 9.09 -9.67 15.86
CA ASP A 35 8.53 -10.68 14.94
C ASP A 35 9.62 -11.44 14.19
N ARG A 36 10.70 -10.76 13.82
CA ARG A 36 11.86 -11.41 13.18
C ARG A 36 12.53 -12.44 14.08
N HIS A 37 12.60 -12.19 15.37
CA HIS A 37 13.21 -13.09 16.33
C HIS A 37 12.29 -14.26 16.73
N ALA A 38 10.99 -14.00 16.87
CA ALA A 38 10.03 -14.98 17.37
C ALA A 38 9.46 -15.89 16.27
N GLY A 39 9.01 -15.36 15.16
CA GLY A 39 8.31 -16.09 14.10
C GLY A 39 9.00 -16.11 12.73
N GLY A 40 9.98 -15.24 12.56
CA GLY A 40 10.60 -14.98 11.24
C GLY A 40 9.64 -14.29 10.27
N ILE A 41 10.12 -14.09 9.05
CA ILE A 41 9.32 -13.56 7.94
C ILE A 41 9.07 -14.70 6.96
N ASN A 42 7.81 -14.96 6.65
CA ASN A 42 7.41 -16.04 5.77
C ASN A 42 6.82 -15.47 4.47
N TYR A 43 7.26 -16.01 3.35
CA TYR A 43 6.71 -15.70 2.04
C TYR A 43 5.71 -16.81 1.63
N PRO A 44 4.46 -16.51 1.33
CA PRO A 44 3.48 -17.53 0.98
C PRO A 44 3.80 -18.14 -0.39
N LYS A 45 3.79 -19.46 -0.49
CA LYS A 45 3.96 -20.17 -1.77
C LYS A 45 2.84 -19.77 -2.74
N GLY A 46 3.22 -19.36 -3.94
CA GLY A 46 2.31 -18.81 -4.95
C GLY A 46 2.16 -17.29 -4.86
N GLY A 47 2.94 -16.62 -3.99
CA GLY A 47 2.96 -15.18 -3.84
C GLY A 47 1.92 -14.64 -2.85
N VAL A 48 2.01 -13.36 -2.55
CA VAL A 48 1.14 -12.69 -1.56
C VAL A 48 -0.34 -12.73 -1.96
N GLY A 49 -0.65 -12.75 -3.26
CA GLY A 49 -2.02 -12.86 -3.79
C GLY A 49 -2.80 -14.08 -3.31
N VAL A 50 -2.10 -15.17 -2.99
CA VAL A 50 -2.72 -16.40 -2.45
C VAL A 50 -3.47 -16.15 -1.15
N ILE A 51 -3.07 -15.17 -0.34
CA ILE A 51 -3.78 -14.79 0.89
C ILE A 51 -5.19 -14.31 0.54
N ALA A 52 -5.30 -13.39 -0.43
CA ALA A 52 -6.60 -12.90 -0.91
C ALA A 52 -7.45 -14.03 -1.50
N GLU A 53 -6.87 -14.91 -2.32
CA GLU A 53 -7.58 -16.08 -2.88
C GLU A 53 -8.14 -17.01 -1.79
N LYS A 54 -7.38 -17.24 -0.73
CA LYS A 54 -7.83 -18.06 0.40
C LYS A 54 -8.97 -17.39 1.17
N LEU A 55 -8.93 -16.07 1.33
CA LEU A 55 -10.01 -15.31 1.97
C LEU A 55 -11.28 -15.33 1.09
N VAL A 56 -11.15 -15.19 -0.22
CA VAL A 56 -12.25 -15.34 -1.19
C VAL A 56 -12.92 -16.70 -1.02
N LYS A 57 -12.15 -17.79 -1.08
CA LYS A 57 -12.68 -19.14 -0.85
C LYS A 57 -13.35 -19.29 0.50
N GLY A 58 -12.81 -18.65 1.55
CA GLY A 58 -13.45 -18.63 2.86
C GLY A 58 -14.83 -17.99 2.82
N ILE A 59 -14.96 -16.81 2.19
CA ILE A 59 -16.24 -16.11 2.03
C ILE A 59 -17.25 -16.98 1.27
N GLU A 60 -16.85 -17.57 0.15
CA GLU A 60 -17.70 -18.44 -0.67
C GLU A 60 -18.16 -19.70 0.09
N ASN A 61 -17.29 -20.32 0.88
CA ASN A 61 -17.63 -21.48 1.71
C ASN A 61 -18.71 -21.15 2.75
N PHE A 62 -18.75 -19.90 3.24
CA PHE A 62 -19.81 -19.39 4.11
C PHE A 62 -20.99 -18.79 3.31
N LYS A 63 -21.07 -19.07 2.00
CA LYS A 63 -22.13 -18.60 1.10
C LYS A 63 -22.21 -17.08 0.97
N GLY A 64 -21.09 -16.40 1.17
CA GLY A 64 -20.93 -15.01 0.82
C GLY A 64 -20.67 -14.85 -0.69
N GLU A 65 -21.00 -13.70 -1.22
CA GLU A 65 -20.77 -13.35 -2.62
C GLU A 65 -19.65 -12.30 -2.74
N ILE A 66 -18.82 -12.45 -3.77
CA ILE A 66 -17.81 -11.46 -4.13
C ILE A 66 -18.09 -10.98 -5.54
N ARG A 67 -18.12 -9.65 -5.72
CA ARG A 67 -18.27 -9.01 -7.00
C ARG A 67 -17.03 -8.23 -7.37
N TYR A 68 -16.36 -8.65 -8.42
CA TYR A 68 -15.25 -7.94 -9.03
C TYR A 68 -15.72 -6.90 -10.03
N ARG A 69 -14.87 -5.92 -10.33
CA ARG A 69 -15.18 -4.83 -11.26
C ARG A 69 -16.46 -4.06 -10.89
N ALA A 70 -16.78 -4.02 -9.60
CA ALA A 70 -17.95 -3.39 -9.02
C ALA A 70 -17.53 -2.17 -8.21
N LYS A 71 -17.21 -1.07 -8.91
CA LYS A 71 -16.77 0.17 -8.27
C LYS A 71 -17.93 0.82 -7.54
N VAL A 72 -17.80 0.92 -6.22
CA VAL A 72 -18.78 1.62 -5.39
C VAL A 72 -18.63 3.13 -5.62
N LYS A 73 -19.74 3.79 -5.95
CA LYS A 73 -19.82 5.23 -6.16
C LYS A 73 -20.20 5.99 -4.90
N LYS A 74 -21.13 5.42 -4.12
CA LYS A 74 -21.55 6.05 -2.86
C LYS A 74 -22.17 5.06 -1.87
N ILE A 75 -22.19 5.47 -0.61
CA ILE A 75 -22.90 4.77 0.47
C ILE A 75 -24.32 5.38 0.58
N ILE A 76 -25.33 4.52 0.59
CA ILE A 76 -26.75 4.90 0.65
C ILE A 76 -27.16 5.04 2.12
N PHE A 77 -27.81 6.16 2.45
CA PHE A 77 -28.31 6.43 3.80
C PHE A 77 -29.84 6.53 3.82
N LYS A 78 -30.44 6.01 4.90
CA LYS A 78 -31.84 6.22 5.24
C LYS A 78 -31.96 6.47 6.75
N ASN A 79 -32.64 7.54 7.12
CA ASN A 79 -32.83 7.94 8.54
C ASN A 79 -31.50 7.98 9.35
N GLY A 80 -30.44 8.53 8.76
CA GLY A 80 -29.13 8.65 9.39
C GLY A 80 -28.30 7.36 9.49
N LYS A 81 -28.79 6.24 8.95
CA LYS A 81 -28.09 4.95 8.94
C LYS A 81 -27.62 4.59 7.53
N ALA A 82 -26.40 4.08 7.38
CA ALA A 82 -25.96 3.45 6.15
C ALA A 82 -26.74 2.15 5.95
N ILE A 83 -27.39 2.00 4.79
CA ILE A 83 -28.25 0.87 4.47
C ILE A 83 -27.83 0.12 3.22
N GLY A 84 -26.88 0.64 2.44
CA GLY A 84 -26.45 0.03 1.20
C GLY A 84 -25.34 0.80 0.51
N VAL A 85 -24.99 0.34 -0.68
CA VAL A 85 -24.05 0.98 -1.60
C VAL A 85 -24.63 1.06 -3.00
N SER A 86 -24.27 2.09 -3.74
CA SER A 86 -24.57 2.25 -5.17
C SER A 86 -23.28 2.15 -5.97
N LEU A 87 -23.31 1.40 -7.06
CA LEU A 87 -22.19 1.26 -7.99
C LEU A 87 -22.21 2.35 -9.07
N ASP A 88 -21.10 2.50 -9.80
CA ASP A 88 -21.00 3.43 -10.94
C ASP A 88 -22.02 3.13 -12.06
N ASN A 89 -22.40 1.86 -12.24
CA ASN A 89 -23.41 1.43 -13.23
C ASN A 89 -24.86 1.61 -12.76
N GLY A 90 -25.06 2.14 -11.54
CA GLY A 90 -26.39 2.39 -10.97
C GLY A 90 -27.00 1.21 -10.21
N GLU A 91 -26.35 0.04 -10.18
CA GLU A 91 -26.82 -1.07 -9.32
C GLU A 91 -26.71 -0.70 -7.84
N GLU A 92 -27.66 -1.17 -7.03
CA GLU A 92 -27.69 -0.93 -5.59
C GLU A 92 -27.70 -2.25 -4.81
N PHE A 93 -26.94 -2.27 -3.72
CA PHE A 93 -26.90 -3.40 -2.79
C PHE A 93 -27.22 -2.93 -1.39
N PHE A 94 -28.09 -3.66 -0.71
CA PHE A 94 -28.55 -3.31 0.63
C PHE A 94 -28.08 -4.30 1.67
N GLY A 95 -27.76 -3.80 2.87
CA GLY A 95 -27.30 -4.63 3.98
C GLY A 95 -27.59 -3.99 5.33
N LYS A 96 -27.65 -4.82 6.36
CA LYS A 96 -27.84 -4.38 7.75
C LYS A 96 -26.64 -3.61 8.29
N THR A 97 -25.46 -3.92 7.78
CA THR A 97 -24.19 -3.31 8.16
C THR A 97 -23.38 -3.06 6.89
N ILE A 98 -22.81 -1.86 6.77
CA ILE A 98 -21.93 -1.49 5.67
C ILE A 98 -20.53 -1.28 6.26
N VAL A 99 -19.53 -1.99 5.70
CA VAL A 99 -18.13 -1.84 6.07
C VAL A 99 -17.37 -1.28 4.88
N SER A 100 -16.73 -0.13 5.06
CA SER A 100 -15.85 0.46 4.05
C SER A 100 -14.39 0.15 4.40
N ASN A 101 -13.66 -0.46 3.47
CA ASN A 101 -12.20 -0.62 3.52
C ASN A 101 -11.48 0.35 2.56
N ALA A 102 -12.20 1.30 1.98
CA ALA A 102 -11.59 2.45 1.32
C ALA A 102 -10.89 3.33 2.36
N THR A 103 -9.97 4.20 1.94
CA THR A 103 -9.34 5.13 2.88
C THR A 103 -10.41 6.02 3.57
N ARG A 104 -10.08 6.60 4.70
CA ARG A 104 -11.01 7.55 5.35
C ARG A 104 -11.23 8.79 4.49
N TRP A 105 -10.25 9.20 3.70
CA TRP A 105 -10.37 10.29 2.73
C TRP A 105 -11.31 9.90 1.59
N ASP A 106 -11.17 8.73 0.98
CA ASP A 106 -12.09 8.24 -0.05
C ASP A 106 -13.51 8.07 0.50
N THR A 107 -13.62 7.61 1.74
CA THR A 107 -14.93 7.41 2.36
C THR A 107 -15.62 8.73 2.72
N PHE A 108 -14.92 9.69 3.34
CA PHE A 108 -15.50 10.89 3.92
C PHE A 108 -15.03 12.20 3.29
N GLY A 109 -14.21 12.15 2.26
CA GLY A 109 -13.65 13.31 1.55
C GLY A 109 -12.46 13.96 2.27
N GLY A 110 -11.83 14.91 1.63
CA GLY A 110 -10.64 15.64 2.04
C GLY A 110 -9.42 15.30 1.18
N GLN A 111 -8.34 16.09 1.30
CA GLN A 111 -7.08 15.86 0.57
C GLN A 111 -7.27 15.68 -0.96
N GLY A 112 -8.00 16.61 -1.60
CA GLY A 112 -8.22 16.55 -3.05
C GLY A 112 -9.28 15.55 -3.52
N ILE A 113 -9.87 14.72 -2.65
CA ILE A 113 -10.95 13.79 -3.02
C ILE A 113 -12.24 14.58 -3.29
N CYS A 114 -12.64 14.60 -4.58
CA CYS A 114 -13.82 15.35 -5.04
C CYS A 114 -15.13 14.61 -4.82
N ASP A 115 -15.12 13.27 -4.96
CA ASP A 115 -16.31 12.42 -4.92
C ASP A 115 -16.22 11.37 -3.80
N PRO A 116 -16.35 11.78 -2.52
CA PRO A 116 -16.31 10.84 -1.42
C PRO A 116 -17.53 9.90 -1.43
N LEU A 117 -17.36 8.70 -0.88
CA LEU A 117 -18.44 7.71 -0.78
C LEU A 117 -19.59 8.16 0.13
N VAL A 118 -19.31 9.06 1.06
CA VAL A 118 -20.29 9.66 2.00
C VAL A 118 -20.39 11.15 1.74
N GLU A 119 -21.60 11.63 1.49
CA GLU A 119 -21.89 13.05 1.32
C GLU A 119 -21.47 13.88 2.57
N ALA A 120 -20.96 15.07 2.37
CA ALA A 120 -20.49 15.95 3.46
C ALA A 120 -21.54 16.16 4.57
N SER A 121 -22.82 16.30 4.19
CA SER A 121 -23.96 16.46 5.12
C SER A 121 -24.18 15.26 6.05
N LYS A 122 -23.63 14.09 5.69
CA LYS A 122 -23.77 12.82 6.42
C LYS A 122 -22.47 12.39 7.08
N THR A 123 -21.39 13.16 6.88
CA THR A 123 -20.08 12.88 7.47
C THR A 123 -20.10 13.20 8.97
N PRO A 124 -19.75 12.26 9.86
CA PRO A 124 -19.71 12.52 11.29
C PRO A 124 -18.71 13.63 11.65
N THR A 125 -19.05 14.47 12.63
CA THR A 125 -18.15 15.54 13.12
C THR A 125 -16.81 15.00 13.61
N SER A 126 -16.77 13.77 14.12
CA SER A 126 -15.52 13.09 14.50
C SER A 126 -14.56 12.94 13.32
N GLU A 127 -15.05 12.72 12.11
CA GLU A 127 -14.23 12.58 10.91
C GLU A 127 -13.62 13.92 10.48
N THR A 128 -14.36 15.00 10.61
CA THR A 128 -13.84 16.37 10.38
C THR A 128 -12.71 16.69 11.35
N LYS A 129 -12.88 16.37 12.64
CA LYS A 129 -11.84 16.54 13.66
C LYS A 129 -10.64 15.63 13.42
N TRP A 130 -10.85 14.40 12.97
CA TRP A 130 -9.79 13.47 12.65
C TRP A 130 -8.96 14.01 11.46
N LYS A 131 -9.60 14.39 10.37
CA LYS A 131 -8.93 14.92 9.17
C LYS A 131 -8.07 16.15 9.42
N SER A 132 -8.44 16.99 10.39
CA SER A 132 -7.63 18.17 10.76
C SER A 132 -6.32 17.83 11.50
N ARG A 133 -6.14 16.60 11.93
CA ARG A 133 -4.97 16.14 12.72
C ARG A 133 -4.03 15.24 11.95
N TYR A 134 -4.49 14.64 10.87
CA TYR A 134 -3.74 13.63 10.14
C TYR A 134 -3.57 14.03 8.69
N ILE A 135 -2.41 13.72 8.17
CA ILE A 135 -2.07 13.85 6.75
C ILE A 135 -1.92 12.45 6.16
N PRO A 136 -2.14 12.25 4.85
CA PRO A 136 -1.80 11.01 4.19
C PRO A 136 -0.32 10.69 4.35
N SER A 137 0.01 9.40 4.46
CA SER A 137 1.39 8.96 4.38
C SER A 137 1.95 9.21 2.97
N PRO A 138 3.27 9.29 2.80
CA PRO A 138 3.87 9.24 1.47
C PRO A 138 3.37 8.04 0.69
N SER A 139 3.30 8.18 -0.63
CA SER A 139 3.01 7.08 -1.54
C SER A 139 4.30 6.46 -2.07
N PHE A 140 4.18 5.57 -3.04
CA PHE A 140 5.34 4.94 -3.67
C PHE A 140 5.20 4.97 -5.18
N LEU A 141 6.30 5.29 -5.86
CA LEU A 141 6.48 4.93 -7.26
C LEU A 141 6.97 3.48 -7.31
N SER A 142 6.26 2.64 -8.05
CA SER A 142 6.59 1.21 -8.15
C SER A 142 6.83 0.80 -9.60
N ILE A 143 7.87 0.01 -9.81
CA ILE A 143 8.26 -0.55 -11.09
C ILE A 143 8.29 -2.08 -10.96
N HIS A 144 7.63 -2.78 -11.88
CA HIS A 144 7.64 -4.22 -11.97
C HIS A 144 8.27 -4.64 -13.29
N LEU A 145 9.33 -5.43 -13.23
CA LEU A 145 10.08 -5.89 -14.39
C LEU A 145 10.10 -7.42 -14.46
N GLY A 146 9.86 -7.95 -15.65
CA GLY A 146 10.23 -9.33 -15.99
C GLY A 146 11.62 -9.30 -16.62
N VAL A 147 12.57 -10.05 -16.06
CA VAL A 147 13.95 -10.07 -16.53
C VAL A 147 14.41 -11.50 -16.78
N ASN A 148 15.38 -11.68 -17.68
CA ASN A 148 16.02 -12.97 -17.90
C ASN A 148 16.79 -13.38 -16.62
N LYS A 149 16.76 -14.65 -16.28
CA LYS A 149 17.47 -15.22 -15.13
C LYS A 149 18.96 -14.87 -15.12
N GLU A 150 19.59 -14.80 -16.28
CA GLU A 150 21.02 -14.50 -16.42
C GLU A 150 21.37 -13.06 -16.03
N ALA A 151 20.39 -12.17 -16.01
CA ALA A 151 20.58 -10.78 -15.54
C ALA A 151 20.71 -10.68 -14.02
N ILE A 152 20.36 -11.72 -13.26
CA ILE A 152 20.42 -11.75 -11.81
C ILE A 152 21.57 -12.68 -11.36
N PRO A 153 22.64 -12.13 -10.76
CA PRO A 153 23.74 -12.94 -10.23
C PRO A 153 23.23 -13.99 -9.21
N SER A 154 23.79 -15.19 -9.23
CA SER A 154 23.38 -16.30 -8.36
C SER A 154 23.59 -16.05 -6.86
N THR A 155 24.41 -15.04 -6.52
CA THR A 155 24.68 -14.58 -5.14
C THR A 155 23.71 -13.52 -4.67
N THR A 156 22.76 -13.09 -5.51
CA THR A 156 21.80 -12.01 -5.20
C THR A 156 20.80 -12.49 -4.14
N HIS A 157 20.56 -11.66 -3.14
CA HIS A 157 19.51 -11.86 -2.14
C HIS A 157 18.14 -11.39 -2.64
N CYS A 158 17.07 -11.80 -1.96
CA CYS A 158 15.71 -11.45 -2.36
C CYS A 158 15.39 -9.97 -2.16
N HIS A 159 15.92 -9.34 -1.12
CA HIS A 159 15.60 -7.97 -0.75
C HIS A 159 16.86 -7.11 -0.64
N HIS A 160 16.78 -5.92 -1.19
CA HIS A 160 17.81 -4.90 -1.12
C HIS A 160 17.21 -3.55 -0.79
N LEU A 161 17.98 -2.75 -0.06
CA LEU A 161 17.74 -1.35 0.21
C LEU A 161 18.92 -0.59 -0.37
N ILE A 162 18.65 0.32 -1.28
CA ILE A 162 19.65 1.06 -2.04
C ILE A 162 19.44 2.54 -1.75
N LEU A 163 20.45 3.21 -1.25
CA LEU A 163 20.45 4.66 -1.01
C LEU A 163 21.89 5.17 -1.24
N ASP A 164 22.00 6.40 -1.70
CA ASP A 164 23.30 7.02 -1.95
C ASP A 164 23.90 7.54 -0.64
N THR A 165 23.11 8.25 0.15
CA THR A 165 23.51 8.76 1.47
C THR A 165 22.40 8.58 2.49
N TRP A 166 22.75 8.51 3.77
CA TRP A 166 21.77 8.37 4.84
C TRP A 166 20.90 9.62 5.03
N GLU A 167 21.46 10.78 4.73
CA GLU A 167 20.82 12.09 4.86
C GLU A 167 19.71 12.28 3.82
N GLU A 168 19.71 11.48 2.75
CA GLU A 168 18.74 11.56 1.67
C GLU A 168 17.61 10.54 1.80
N MET A 169 17.70 9.63 2.76
CA MET A 169 16.74 8.53 2.93
C MET A 169 15.26 8.98 2.97
N GLU A 170 14.99 10.13 3.58
CA GLU A 170 13.63 10.70 3.69
C GLU A 170 13.21 11.58 2.51
N LYS A 171 14.13 11.88 1.58
CA LYS A 171 13.81 12.71 0.41
C LYS A 171 13.01 11.95 -0.63
N GLU A 172 12.46 12.71 -1.57
CA GLU A 172 11.82 12.15 -2.76
C GLU A 172 12.78 11.19 -3.46
N GLN A 173 12.36 9.95 -3.66
CA GLN A 173 13.16 8.87 -4.25
C GLN A 173 14.53 8.60 -3.56
N GLY A 174 14.72 9.04 -2.32
CA GLY A 174 16.00 8.95 -1.61
C GLY A 174 16.43 7.53 -1.23
N VAL A 175 15.52 6.55 -1.28
CA VAL A 175 15.80 5.14 -1.06
C VAL A 175 15.01 4.29 -2.03
N THR A 176 15.65 3.29 -2.63
CA THR A 176 14.98 2.30 -3.46
C THR A 176 14.91 0.96 -2.73
N PHE A 177 13.71 0.44 -2.59
CA PHE A 177 13.45 -0.91 -2.12
C PHE A 177 13.37 -1.82 -3.34
N LEU A 178 14.18 -2.87 -3.37
CA LEU A 178 14.20 -3.83 -4.47
C LEU A 178 13.93 -5.23 -3.93
N SER A 179 13.02 -5.94 -4.57
CA SER A 179 12.65 -7.31 -4.24
C SER A 179 12.66 -8.19 -5.46
N ILE A 180 13.17 -9.41 -5.30
CA ILE A 180 13.20 -10.45 -6.35
C ILE A 180 12.49 -11.68 -5.81
N PRO A 181 11.14 -11.68 -5.74
CA PRO A 181 10.37 -12.72 -5.07
C PRO A 181 10.54 -14.11 -5.70
N THR A 182 10.91 -14.18 -6.97
CA THR A 182 11.20 -15.43 -7.68
C THR A 182 12.46 -16.16 -7.18
N LEU A 183 13.29 -15.51 -6.35
CA LEU A 183 14.37 -16.21 -5.62
C LEU A 183 13.84 -17.04 -4.45
N LEU A 184 12.68 -16.68 -3.92
CA LEU A 184 11.98 -17.43 -2.86
C LEU A 184 10.99 -18.44 -3.44
N ASP A 185 10.28 -18.07 -4.51
CA ASP A 185 9.32 -18.92 -5.19
C ASP A 185 9.46 -18.80 -6.72
N PRO A 186 10.23 -19.68 -7.35
CA PRO A 186 10.44 -19.65 -8.81
C PRO A 186 9.15 -19.82 -9.63
N THR A 187 8.05 -20.29 -9.03
CA THR A 187 6.79 -20.49 -9.75
C THR A 187 6.06 -19.20 -10.10
N LEU A 188 6.53 -18.07 -9.58
CA LEU A 188 5.94 -16.74 -9.83
C LEU A 188 6.26 -16.16 -11.21
N ALA A 189 7.22 -16.74 -11.92
CA ALA A 189 7.60 -16.33 -13.28
C ALA A 189 7.71 -17.54 -14.21
N PRO A 190 7.63 -17.33 -15.53
CA PRO A 190 7.96 -18.37 -16.50
C PRO A 190 9.39 -18.88 -16.31
N SER A 191 9.63 -20.17 -16.63
CA SER A 191 10.96 -20.77 -16.50
C SER A 191 12.03 -19.93 -17.22
N GLY A 192 13.17 -19.74 -16.56
CA GLY A 192 14.27 -18.93 -17.09
C GLY A 192 14.12 -17.41 -16.88
N ASN A 193 13.13 -16.97 -16.11
CA ASN A 193 12.91 -15.55 -15.82
C ASN A 193 12.79 -15.26 -14.34
N HIS A 194 13.04 -14.01 -13.98
CA HIS A 194 12.81 -13.46 -12.66
C HIS A 194 11.85 -12.26 -12.72
N ILE A 195 11.16 -11.98 -11.60
CA ILE A 195 10.45 -10.74 -11.36
C ILE A 195 11.35 -9.87 -10.48
N VAL A 196 11.53 -8.63 -10.90
CA VAL A 196 12.12 -7.57 -10.08
C VAL A 196 11.05 -6.55 -9.78
N HIS A 197 10.83 -6.28 -8.51
CA HIS A 197 9.94 -5.25 -8.03
C HIS A 197 10.79 -4.19 -7.32
N ALA A 198 10.83 -3.00 -7.87
CA ALA A 198 11.48 -1.84 -7.26
C ALA A 198 10.40 -0.82 -6.88
N PHE A 199 10.57 -0.17 -5.74
CA PHE A 199 9.72 0.94 -5.33
C PHE A 199 10.50 1.93 -4.49
N THR A 200 10.10 3.20 -4.59
CA THR A 200 10.73 4.33 -3.90
C THR A 200 9.66 5.24 -3.32
N PRO A 201 9.87 5.87 -2.16
CA PRO A 201 8.94 6.86 -1.62
C PRO A 201 8.74 8.01 -2.60
N SER A 202 7.49 8.45 -2.72
CA SER A 202 7.11 9.60 -3.53
C SER A 202 6.00 10.37 -2.82
N SER A 203 6.21 11.67 -2.63
CA SER A 203 5.22 12.52 -1.97
C SER A 203 3.97 12.69 -2.83
N MET A 204 2.80 12.68 -2.21
CA MET A 204 1.54 12.97 -2.88
C MET A 204 1.54 14.36 -3.55
N ASP A 205 2.24 15.32 -2.98
CA ASP A 205 2.30 16.71 -3.49
C ASP A 205 2.85 16.80 -4.91
N PHE A 206 3.70 15.84 -5.32
CA PHE A 206 4.25 15.78 -6.69
C PHE A 206 3.24 15.26 -7.72
N TRP A 207 2.15 14.64 -7.28
CA TRP A 207 1.18 13.97 -8.15
C TRP A 207 -0.21 14.64 -8.09
N GLU A 208 -0.47 15.41 -7.05
CA GLU A 208 -1.76 16.07 -6.84
C GLU A 208 -1.97 17.20 -7.85
N GLY A 209 -3.18 17.27 -8.41
CA GLY A 209 -3.55 18.31 -9.36
C GLY A 209 -3.07 18.12 -10.80
N LEU A 210 -2.31 17.04 -11.09
CA LEU A 210 -1.88 16.73 -12.45
C LEU A 210 -3.06 16.27 -13.30
N SER A 211 -3.13 16.73 -14.54
CA SER A 211 -3.98 16.11 -15.56
C SER A 211 -3.50 14.70 -15.87
N ASN A 212 -4.35 13.87 -16.47
CA ASN A 212 -3.99 12.50 -16.82
C ASN A 212 -2.74 12.41 -17.72
N ASN A 213 -2.57 13.36 -18.64
CA ASN A 213 -1.40 13.38 -19.52
C ASN A 213 -0.12 13.77 -18.77
N GLU A 214 -0.18 14.77 -17.89
CA GLU A 214 0.94 15.17 -17.04
C GLU A 214 1.33 14.04 -16.08
N TYR A 215 0.35 13.37 -15.48
CA TYR A 215 0.59 12.21 -14.61
C TYR A 215 1.34 11.09 -15.37
N LEU A 216 0.90 10.74 -16.58
CA LEU A 216 1.53 9.70 -17.38
C LEU A 216 2.93 10.09 -17.86
N ALA A 217 3.13 11.38 -18.22
CA ALA A 217 4.44 11.89 -18.62
C ALA A 217 5.42 11.84 -17.45
N LYS A 218 5.04 12.39 -16.29
CA LYS A 218 5.84 12.35 -15.07
C LYS A 218 6.17 10.93 -14.63
N LYS A 219 5.18 10.04 -14.65
CA LYS A 219 5.39 8.63 -14.30
C LYS A 219 6.43 7.95 -15.19
N LYS A 220 6.49 8.32 -16.47
CA LYS A 220 7.47 7.79 -17.41
C LYS A 220 8.87 8.40 -17.20
N GLU A 221 8.93 9.66 -16.80
CA GLU A 221 10.19 10.35 -16.51
C GLU A 221 10.86 9.77 -15.26
N ASP A 222 10.07 9.52 -14.21
CA ASP A 222 10.55 9.04 -12.91
C ASP A 222 10.78 7.50 -12.88
N SER A 223 10.51 6.78 -13.97
CA SER A 223 10.68 5.31 -14.09
C SER A 223 11.93 4.95 -14.86
#